data_b20682d01959a23ee3e67eea409811ec
#
_entry.id   b20682d01959a23ee3e67eea409811ec
#
_cell.length_a   1.000
_cell.length_b   1.000
_cell.length_c   1.000
_cell.angle_alpha   90.00
_cell.angle_beta   90.00
_cell.angle_gamma   90.00
#
_symmetry.space_group_name_H-M   'P 1'
#
loop_
_entity.id
_entity.type
_entity.pdbx_description
1 polymer ?
#
loop_
_entity_poly.entity_id
_entity_poly.type
_entity_poly.pdbx_seq_one_letter_code
_entity_poly.pdbx_strand_id
1 'polypeptide(L)'
;EQVRGGSTEACMQMGAANFEGINAEVNVALLPFLFTSLENARNAWGGDFGAQFAEKLIEPMGFKVLSIWESGYRHMTNNTRPLEKPEDLKGIKFRTNENSMKVAMYDALDASIVIMAFSDVYTGLQNGTIDAQENAADTCVGANLNEVQKYLACTNHILYLNQICINKDVYDGLDPLYQAALDQAVAEALVEMEPQLT
;
A
#
# COMPACT_ATOMS: atom_id res chain seq x y z
N GLU A 1 -5.35 -4.74 -13.15
CA GLU A 1 -6.15 -5.27 -14.27
C GLU A 1 -5.38 -6.25 -15.13
N GLN A 2 -4.11 -5.97 -15.48
CA GLN A 2 -3.30 -6.87 -16.34
C GLN A 2 -3.15 -8.27 -15.76
N VAL A 3 -2.87 -8.41 -14.46
CA VAL A 3 -2.78 -9.72 -13.79
C VAL A 3 -4.13 -10.41 -13.77
N ARG A 4 -5.19 -9.71 -13.40
CA ARG A 4 -6.55 -10.26 -13.39
C ARG A 4 -7.02 -10.72 -14.78
N GLY A 5 -6.68 -9.95 -15.81
CA GLY A 5 -7.03 -10.27 -17.20
C GLY A 5 -6.12 -11.31 -17.88
N GLY A 6 -5.11 -11.80 -17.18
CA GLY A 6 -4.18 -12.83 -17.70
C GLY A 6 -3.17 -12.32 -18.73
N SER A 7 -3.04 -11.00 -18.92
CA SER A 7 -1.99 -10.43 -19.78
C SER A 7 -0.63 -10.31 -19.08
N THR A 8 -0.63 -10.46 -17.77
CA THR A 8 0.55 -10.59 -16.91
C THR A 8 0.20 -11.65 -15.86
N GLU A 9 1.10 -12.59 -15.60
CA GLU A 9 0.83 -13.74 -14.74
C GLU A 9 0.77 -13.36 -13.26
N ALA A 10 1.68 -12.48 -12.80
CA ALA A 10 1.80 -12.12 -11.39
C ALA A 10 2.18 -10.65 -11.16
N CYS A 11 1.93 -10.17 -9.95
CA CYS A 11 2.39 -8.89 -9.43
C CYS A 11 3.06 -9.09 -8.07
N MET A 12 4.29 -8.63 -7.93
CA MET A 12 5.11 -8.81 -6.73
C MET A 12 4.79 -7.80 -5.61
N GLN A 13 4.15 -6.68 -5.94
CA GLN A 13 3.87 -5.65 -4.94
C GLN A 13 2.56 -4.94 -5.28
N MET A 14 1.49 -5.34 -4.61
CA MET A 14 0.17 -4.77 -4.81
C MET A 14 -0.43 -4.34 -3.46
N GLY A 15 -0.60 -3.04 -3.26
CA GLY A 15 -1.24 -2.52 -2.06
C GLY A 15 -2.76 -2.73 -2.07
N ALA A 16 -3.38 -2.90 -0.90
CA ALA A 16 -4.83 -3.12 -0.76
C ALA A 16 -5.67 -2.06 -1.48
N ALA A 17 -5.24 -0.80 -1.49
CA ALA A 17 -5.94 0.29 -2.18
C ALA A 17 -6.18 0.04 -3.69
N ASN A 18 -5.37 -0.79 -4.33
CA ASN A 18 -5.51 -1.08 -5.76
C ASN A 18 -6.70 -1.99 -6.11
N PHE A 19 -7.30 -2.61 -5.10
CA PHE A 19 -8.45 -3.52 -5.28
C PHE A 19 -9.80 -2.83 -5.06
N GLU A 20 -9.84 -1.60 -4.54
CA GLU A 20 -11.09 -0.90 -4.20
C GLU A 20 -12.08 -0.81 -5.36
N GLY A 21 -11.59 -0.53 -6.57
CA GLY A 21 -12.44 -0.43 -7.77
C GLY A 21 -13.18 -1.74 -8.13
N ILE A 22 -12.79 -2.86 -7.50
CA ILE A 22 -13.43 -4.17 -7.68
C ILE A 22 -14.21 -4.56 -6.43
N ASN A 23 -13.62 -4.36 -5.24
CA ASN A 23 -14.23 -4.64 -3.96
C ASN A 23 -13.82 -3.59 -2.92
N ALA A 24 -14.76 -2.73 -2.51
CA ALA A 24 -14.50 -1.66 -1.55
C ALA A 24 -14.23 -2.15 -0.10
N GLU A 25 -14.58 -3.39 0.24
CA GLU A 25 -14.34 -3.96 1.58
C GLU A 25 -12.84 -4.10 1.88
N VAL A 26 -11.98 -4.13 0.86
CA VAL A 26 -10.51 -4.14 1.04
C VAL A 26 -10.02 -2.88 1.77
N ASN A 27 -10.80 -1.81 1.81
CA ASN A 27 -10.47 -0.59 2.54
C ASN A 27 -10.33 -0.80 4.05
N VAL A 28 -10.79 -1.92 4.60
CA VAL A 28 -10.51 -2.28 6.01
C VAL A 28 -8.99 -2.28 6.29
N ALA A 29 -8.18 -2.66 5.31
CA ALA A 29 -6.72 -2.65 5.43
C ALA A 29 -6.11 -1.24 5.44
N LEU A 30 -6.88 -0.21 5.10
CA LEU A 30 -6.45 1.19 5.01
C LEU A 30 -7.03 2.06 6.14
N LEU A 31 -7.75 1.46 7.10
CA LEU A 31 -8.32 2.21 8.22
C LEU A 31 -7.20 2.90 9.00
N PRO A 32 -7.30 4.23 9.17
CA PRO A 32 -6.29 4.97 9.91
C PRO A 32 -6.19 4.47 11.36
N PHE A 33 -4.96 4.31 11.84
CA PHE A 33 -4.64 3.90 13.22
C PHE A 33 -5.24 2.56 13.65
N LEU A 34 -5.61 1.68 12.72
CA LEU A 34 -6.12 0.34 13.02
C LEU A 34 -5.11 -0.47 13.86
N PHE A 35 -3.82 -0.34 13.54
CA PHE A 35 -2.74 -0.95 14.31
C PHE A 35 -1.80 0.12 14.86
N THR A 36 -1.54 0.06 16.16
CA THR A 36 -0.62 0.96 16.87
C THR A 36 0.74 0.31 17.16
N SER A 37 0.90 -0.97 16.80
CA SER A 37 2.11 -1.77 16.97
C SER A 37 2.32 -2.65 15.74
N LEU A 38 3.54 -2.68 15.20
CA LEU A 38 3.92 -3.57 14.10
C LEU A 38 3.77 -5.05 14.50
N GLU A 39 4.10 -5.41 15.74
CA GLU A 39 3.93 -6.77 16.26
C GLU A 39 2.47 -7.23 16.17
N ASN A 40 1.53 -6.40 16.66
CA ASN A 40 0.10 -6.72 16.55
C ASN A 40 -0.37 -6.81 15.11
N ALA A 41 0.14 -5.93 14.24
CA ALA A 41 -0.15 -5.96 12.82
C ALA A 41 0.36 -7.25 12.15
N ARG A 42 1.61 -7.63 12.42
CA ARG A 42 2.21 -8.88 11.90
C ARG A 42 1.43 -10.11 12.36
N ASN A 43 1.07 -10.17 13.65
CA ASN A 43 0.28 -11.27 14.18
C ASN A 43 -1.11 -11.34 13.54
N ALA A 44 -1.77 -10.22 13.27
CA ALA A 44 -3.08 -10.20 12.62
C ALA A 44 -2.99 -10.60 11.15
N TRP A 45 -2.09 -9.96 10.38
CA TRP A 45 -1.96 -10.19 8.94
C TRP A 45 -1.28 -11.52 8.58
N GLY A 46 -0.37 -12.00 9.42
CA GLY A 46 0.23 -13.34 9.28
C GLY A 46 -0.61 -14.48 9.84
N GLY A 47 -1.74 -14.18 10.50
CA GLY A 47 -2.66 -15.14 11.10
C GLY A 47 -3.97 -15.29 10.33
N ASP A 48 -4.99 -15.80 11.03
CA ASP A 48 -6.31 -16.10 10.47
C ASP A 48 -7.00 -14.87 9.84
N PHE A 49 -6.76 -13.67 10.35
CA PHE A 49 -7.35 -12.45 9.79
C PHE A 49 -6.83 -12.17 8.37
N GLY A 50 -5.50 -12.23 8.17
CA GLY A 50 -4.91 -12.04 6.86
C GLY A 50 -5.30 -13.13 5.86
N ALA A 51 -5.36 -14.39 6.32
CA ALA A 51 -5.84 -15.51 5.51
C ALA A 51 -7.31 -15.29 5.06
N GLN A 52 -8.19 -14.89 5.97
CA GLN A 52 -9.58 -14.60 5.63
C GLN A 52 -9.72 -13.36 4.73
N PHE A 53 -8.89 -12.34 4.91
CA PHE A 53 -8.85 -11.18 4.03
C PHE A 53 -8.50 -11.59 2.60
N ALA A 54 -7.46 -12.40 2.42
CA ALA A 54 -7.08 -12.93 1.12
C ALA A 54 -8.21 -13.76 0.51
N GLU A 55 -8.69 -14.78 1.22
CA GLU A 55 -9.68 -15.74 0.73
C GLU A 55 -11.02 -15.09 0.39
N LYS A 56 -11.51 -14.18 1.26
CA LYS A 56 -12.86 -13.61 1.12
C LYS A 56 -12.92 -12.34 0.29
N LEU A 57 -11.84 -11.53 0.30
CA LEU A 57 -11.86 -10.21 -0.34
C LEU A 57 -11.03 -10.14 -1.62
N ILE A 58 -9.89 -10.84 -1.70
CA ILE A 58 -8.97 -10.72 -2.84
C ILE A 58 -9.15 -11.87 -3.85
N GLU A 59 -9.15 -13.11 -3.39
CA GLU A 59 -9.19 -14.27 -4.28
C GLU A 59 -10.47 -14.35 -5.14
N PRO A 60 -11.67 -13.95 -4.66
CA PRO A 60 -12.87 -13.93 -5.49
C PRO A 60 -12.79 -12.95 -6.69
N MET A 61 -11.82 -12.06 -6.69
CA MET A 61 -11.57 -11.13 -7.80
C MET A 61 -10.69 -11.72 -8.92
N GLY A 62 -10.34 -13.02 -8.87
CA GLY A 62 -9.52 -13.70 -9.85
C GLY A 62 -8.02 -13.71 -9.54
N PHE A 63 -7.66 -13.51 -8.27
CA PHE A 63 -6.27 -13.59 -7.80
C PHE A 63 -6.09 -14.81 -6.89
N LYS A 64 -4.87 -15.36 -6.87
CA LYS A 64 -4.35 -16.11 -5.75
C LYS A 64 -3.37 -15.25 -5.00
N VAL A 65 -3.59 -15.08 -3.69
CA VAL A 65 -2.68 -14.36 -2.81
C VAL A 65 -1.63 -15.35 -2.30
N LEU A 66 -0.37 -15.11 -2.65
CA LEU A 66 0.76 -15.95 -2.21
C LEU A 66 1.31 -15.47 -0.86
N SER A 67 1.23 -14.17 -0.58
CA SER A 67 1.59 -13.62 0.72
C SER A 67 1.01 -12.23 0.96
N ILE A 68 0.93 -11.87 2.25
CA ILE A 68 0.66 -10.51 2.72
C ILE A 68 1.77 -10.14 3.71
N TRP A 69 2.40 -8.97 3.52
CA TRP A 69 3.37 -8.44 4.47
C TRP A 69 3.24 -6.93 4.63
N GLU A 70 3.81 -6.38 5.68
CA GLU A 70 3.85 -4.95 5.92
C GLU A 70 5.24 -4.37 5.58
N SER A 71 5.25 -3.14 5.08
CA SER A 71 6.47 -2.33 4.84
C SER A 71 6.50 -1.11 5.79
N GLY A 72 6.07 -1.29 7.02
CA GLY A 72 5.99 -0.24 8.01
C GLY A 72 4.80 0.69 7.84
N TYR A 73 4.84 1.80 8.57
CA TYR A 73 3.79 2.81 8.51
C TYR A 73 4.02 3.82 7.40
N ARG A 74 2.92 4.37 6.90
CA ARG A 74 2.94 5.49 5.96
C ARG A 74 3.08 6.80 6.73
N HIS A 75 3.86 7.70 6.16
CA HIS A 75 4.18 9.02 6.68
C HIS A 75 3.84 10.08 5.66
N MET A 76 3.69 11.34 6.11
CA MET A 76 3.40 12.46 5.24
C MET A 76 4.66 13.26 4.96
N THR A 77 4.89 13.61 3.70
CA THR A 77 5.95 14.56 3.31
C THR A 77 5.35 15.77 2.60
N ASN A 78 5.98 16.93 2.74
CA ASN A 78 5.51 18.14 2.07
C ASN A 78 6.61 19.21 1.89
N ASN A 79 6.31 20.23 1.08
CA ASN A 79 7.20 21.37 0.80
C ASN A 79 6.79 22.69 1.49
N THR A 80 5.65 22.70 2.19
CA THR A 80 5.02 23.94 2.64
C THR A 80 5.45 24.31 4.07
N ARG A 81 5.29 23.39 5.04
CA ARG A 81 5.54 23.63 6.48
C ARG A 81 5.65 22.34 7.26
N PRO A 82 6.23 22.35 8.48
CA PRO A 82 6.10 21.22 9.41
C PRO A 82 4.62 20.92 9.68
N LEU A 83 4.28 19.63 9.79
CA LEU A 83 2.94 19.15 10.17
C LEU A 83 3.02 18.64 11.62
N GLU A 84 2.56 19.43 12.57
CA GLU A 84 2.56 19.10 14.01
C GLU A 84 1.17 18.73 14.52
N LYS A 85 0.14 19.16 13.81
CA LYS A 85 -1.28 18.91 14.13
C LYS A 85 -2.11 18.84 12.86
N PRO A 86 -3.33 18.25 12.94
CA PRO A 86 -4.19 18.06 11.76
C PRO A 86 -4.48 19.34 10.96
N GLU A 87 -4.67 20.48 11.65
CA GLU A 87 -4.98 21.75 11.03
C GLU A 87 -3.86 22.28 10.11
N ASP A 88 -2.63 21.78 10.28
CA ASP A 88 -1.50 22.15 9.43
C ASP A 88 -1.62 21.60 8.01
N LEU A 89 -2.51 20.64 7.75
CA LEU A 89 -2.82 20.12 6.42
C LEU A 89 -3.72 21.06 5.61
N LYS A 90 -4.39 21.99 6.26
CA LYS A 90 -5.35 22.88 5.60
C LYS A 90 -4.76 23.63 4.41
N GLY A 91 -5.38 23.42 3.25
CA GLY A 91 -5.03 24.09 2.00
C GLY A 91 -3.76 23.58 1.33
N ILE A 92 -3.07 22.59 1.88
CA ILE A 92 -1.93 21.91 1.21
C ILE A 92 -2.48 21.10 0.04
N LYS A 93 -1.89 21.25 -1.14
CA LYS A 93 -2.20 20.40 -2.30
C LYS A 93 -1.65 18.99 -2.06
N PHE A 94 -2.49 18.17 -1.45
CA PHE A 94 -2.13 16.85 -0.96
C PHE A 94 -2.47 15.79 -2.02
N ARG A 95 -1.45 15.10 -2.51
CA ARG A 95 -1.65 14.01 -3.47
C ARG A 95 -2.09 12.74 -2.75
N THR A 96 -3.12 12.10 -3.30
CA THR A 96 -3.45 10.71 -3.00
C THR A 96 -3.71 9.93 -4.29
N ASN A 97 -3.72 8.59 -4.23
CA ASN A 97 -4.25 7.76 -5.30
C ASN A 97 -5.79 7.78 -5.28
N GLU A 98 -6.40 7.27 -6.33
CA GLU A 98 -7.85 7.10 -6.42
C GLU A 98 -8.30 6.01 -5.44
N ASN A 99 -8.59 6.44 -4.20
CA ASN A 99 -9.09 5.57 -3.13
C ASN A 99 -10.02 6.38 -2.23
N SER A 100 -11.26 5.92 -2.08
CA SER A 100 -12.33 6.67 -1.39
C SER A 100 -12.04 6.89 0.09
N MET A 101 -11.46 5.91 0.79
CA MET A 101 -11.10 6.02 2.20
C MET A 101 -10.04 7.11 2.43
N LYS A 102 -9.00 7.13 1.60
CA LYS A 102 -7.95 8.15 1.68
C LYS A 102 -8.48 9.53 1.33
N VAL A 103 -9.29 9.64 0.26
CA VAL A 103 -9.93 10.90 -0.11
C VAL A 103 -10.76 11.43 1.06
N ALA A 104 -11.63 10.60 1.65
CA ALA A 104 -12.44 11.00 2.80
C ALA A 104 -11.60 11.43 4.03
N MET A 105 -10.49 10.73 4.29
CA MET A 105 -9.58 11.07 5.39
C MET A 105 -8.93 12.45 5.19
N TYR A 106 -8.40 12.75 4.01
CA TYR A 106 -7.73 14.04 3.74
C TYR A 106 -8.73 15.18 3.57
N ASP A 107 -9.94 14.91 3.07
CA ASP A 107 -11.02 15.88 3.02
C ASP A 107 -11.43 16.32 4.44
N ALA A 108 -11.55 15.37 5.36
CA ALA A 108 -11.84 15.65 6.77
C ALA A 108 -10.74 16.48 7.49
N LEU A 109 -9.55 16.56 6.90
CA LEU A 109 -8.40 17.35 7.39
C LEU A 109 -8.25 18.69 6.64
N ASP A 110 -9.25 19.12 5.87
CA ASP A 110 -9.24 20.35 5.05
C ASP A 110 -8.06 20.44 4.06
N ALA A 111 -7.47 19.32 3.64
CA ALA A 111 -6.44 19.30 2.60
C ALA A 111 -7.04 19.55 1.21
N SER A 112 -6.28 20.19 0.33
CA SER A 112 -6.67 20.34 -1.09
C SER A 112 -6.25 19.10 -1.88
N ILE A 113 -7.17 18.15 -2.03
CA ILE A 113 -6.88 16.81 -2.58
C ILE A 113 -6.59 16.88 -4.07
N VAL A 114 -5.49 16.23 -4.48
CA VAL A 114 -5.12 16.01 -5.87
C VAL A 114 -4.97 14.50 -6.12
N ILE A 115 -5.85 13.93 -6.93
CA ILE A 115 -5.75 12.53 -7.35
C ILE A 115 -4.75 12.44 -8.50
N MET A 116 -3.71 11.61 -8.32
CA MET A 116 -2.62 11.49 -9.29
C MET A 116 -1.99 10.10 -9.23
N ALA A 117 -1.63 9.53 -10.40
CA ALA A 117 -0.89 8.27 -10.47
C ALA A 117 0.48 8.40 -9.76
N PHE A 118 0.98 7.29 -9.18
CA PHE A 118 2.24 7.31 -8.44
C PHE A 118 3.43 7.68 -9.34
N SER A 119 3.42 7.26 -10.61
CA SER A 119 4.45 7.60 -11.62
C SER A 119 4.68 9.11 -11.79
N ASP A 120 3.67 9.93 -11.50
CA ASP A 120 3.69 11.37 -11.75
C ASP A 120 4.05 12.19 -10.49
N VAL A 121 4.14 11.52 -9.32
CA VAL A 121 4.32 12.18 -8.02
C VAL A 121 5.62 12.96 -7.94
N TYR A 122 6.76 12.37 -8.34
CA TYR A 122 8.05 13.06 -8.31
C TYR A 122 8.01 14.36 -9.11
N THR A 123 7.54 14.28 -10.35
CA THR A 123 7.42 15.45 -11.24
C THR A 123 6.41 16.46 -10.70
N GLY A 124 5.28 16.00 -10.14
CA GLY A 124 4.28 16.85 -9.52
C GLY A 124 4.80 17.63 -8.32
N LEU A 125 5.61 17.01 -7.48
CA LEU A 125 6.30 17.64 -6.34
C LEU A 125 7.39 18.62 -6.81
N GLN A 126 8.16 18.21 -7.81
CA GLN A 126 9.26 19.02 -8.34
C GLN A 126 8.76 20.34 -8.96
N ASN A 127 7.67 20.30 -9.70
CA ASN A 127 7.12 21.48 -10.37
C ASN A 127 6.04 22.23 -9.56
N GLY A 128 5.69 21.73 -8.35
CA GLY A 128 4.73 22.37 -7.45
C GLY A 128 3.26 22.19 -7.87
N THR A 129 2.94 21.24 -8.75
CA THR A 129 1.55 20.86 -9.04
C THR A 129 0.87 20.28 -7.79
N ILE A 130 1.64 19.56 -6.97
CA ILE A 130 1.28 19.09 -5.63
C ILE A 130 2.35 19.56 -4.63
N ASP A 131 1.95 19.72 -3.38
CA ASP A 131 2.83 20.17 -2.29
C ASP A 131 3.24 19.00 -1.39
N ALA A 132 2.40 17.98 -1.29
CA ALA A 132 2.50 16.89 -0.32
C ALA A 132 2.04 15.55 -0.89
N GLN A 133 2.53 14.48 -0.25
CA GLN A 133 2.11 13.11 -0.49
C GLN A 133 2.27 12.28 0.80
N GLU A 134 1.83 11.02 0.80
CA GLU A 134 2.06 10.07 1.87
C GLU A 134 2.51 8.73 1.30
N ASN A 135 3.50 8.14 1.94
CA ASN A 135 3.99 6.78 1.64
C ASN A 135 4.82 6.23 2.80
N ALA A 136 5.15 4.95 2.74
CA ALA A 136 6.15 4.36 3.60
C ALA A 136 7.55 4.90 3.27
N ALA A 137 8.46 4.87 4.22
CA ALA A 137 9.79 5.49 4.09
C ALA A 137 10.61 4.85 2.95
N ASP A 138 10.57 3.54 2.81
CA ASP A 138 11.22 2.78 1.72
C ASP A 138 10.74 3.24 0.34
N THR A 139 9.42 3.40 0.19
CA THR A 139 8.80 3.91 -1.05
C THR A 139 9.25 5.35 -1.35
N CYS A 140 9.33 6.20 -0.32
CA CYS A 140 9.79 7.58 -0.50
C CYS A 140 11.25 7.64 -0.97
N VAL A 141 12.12 6.81 -0.38
CA VAL A 141 13.55 6.73 -0.76
C VAL A 141 13.70 6.09 -2.14
N GLY A 142 13.03 4.96 -2.38
CA GLY A 142 13.09 4.24 -3.66
C GLY A 142 12.60 5.06 -4.86
N ALA A 143 11.68 6.01 -4.62
CA ALA A 143 11.18 6.93 -5.65
C ALA A 143 11.88 8.31 -5.62
N ASN A 144 12.95 8.47 -4.86
CA ASN A 144 13.73 9.71 -4.69
C ASN A 144 12.89 10.92 -4.23
N LEU A 145 11.77 10.69 -3.55
CA LEU A 145 10.89 11.80 -3.11
C LEU A 145 11.57 12.70 -2.08
N ASN A 146 12.57 12.20 -1.36
CA ASN A 146 13.41 12.96 -0.45
C ASN A 146 14.20 14.10 -1.13
N GLU A 147 14.42 14.02 -2.44
CA GLU A 147 15.10 15.09 -3.20
C GLU A 147 14.18 16.31 -3.44
N VAL A 148 12.86 16.08 -3.45
CA VAL A 148 11.83 17.07 -3.82
C VAL A 148 10.87 17.40 -2.68
N GLN A 149 11.13 16.91 -1.45
CA GLN A 149 10.33 17.18 -0.25
C GLN A 149 11.19 17.71 0.89
N LYS A 150 10.72 18.74 1.57
CA LYS A 150 11.48 19.44 2.63
C LYS A 150 11.17 18.96 4.04
N TYR A 151 9.93 18.53 4.27
CA TYR A 151 9.44 18.17 5.60
C TYR A 151 8.88 16.74 5.60
N LEU A 152 9.20 16.01 6.64
CA LEU A 152 8.64 14.69 6.96
C LEU A 152 7.89 14.77 8.29
N ALA A 153 6.65 14.30 8.30
CA ALA A 153 5.88 14.08 9.51
C ALA A 153 5.66 12.56 9.69
N CYS A 154 6.23 12.00 10.74
CA CYS A 154 6.08 10.58 11.09
C CYS A 154 4.71 10.33 11.72
N THR A 155 3.68 10.30 10.90
CA THR A 155 2.28 10.26 11.34
C THR A 155 1.80 8.87 11.72
N ASN A 156 2.41 7.80 11.20
CA ASN A 156 2.01 6.40 11.43
C ASN A 156 0.50 6.15 11.21
N HIS A 157 -0.09 6.86 10.27
CA HIS A 157 -1.55 6.92 10.13
C HIS A 157 -2.16 5.70 9.44
N ILE A 158 -1.42 5.03 8.55
CA ILE A 158 -1.84 3.80 7.86
C ILE A 158 -0.67 2.84 7.83
N LEU A 159 -0.93 1.56 8.10
CA LEU A 159 0.04 0.50 7.86
C LEU A 159 0.12 0.21 6.36
N TYR A 160 1.32 0.15 5.79
CA TYR A 160 1.48 -0.19 4.39
C TYR A 160 1.55 -1.70 4.19
N LEU A 161 0.48 -2.27 3.68
CA LEU A 161 0.38 -3.69 3.34
C LEU A 161 0.64 -3.91 1.87
N ASN A 162 1.48 -4.88 1.59
CA ASN A 162 1.77 -5.39 0.27
C ASN A 162 1.28 -6.84 0.13
N GLN A 163 0.92 -7.22 -1.08
CA GLN A 163 0.57 -8.58 -1.43
C GLN A 163 1.37 -9.03 -2.66
N ILE A 164 1.78 -10.30 -2.67
CA ILE A 164 2.17 -11.00 -3.89
C ILE A 164 0.92 -11.71 -4.40
N CYS A 165 0.50 -11.31 -5.60
CA CYS A 165 -0.68 -11.87 -6.23
C CYS A 165 -0.32 -12.48 -7.59
N ILE A 166 -0.83 -13.66 -7.86
CA ILE A 166 -0.80 -14.31 -9.18
C ILE A 166 -2.22 -14.44 -9.71
N ASN A 167 -2.38 -14.43 -11.04
CA ASN A 167 -3.66 -14.77 -11.66
C ASN A 167 -4.09 -16.17 -11.20
N LYS A 168 -5.36 -16.26 -10.74
CA LYS A 168 -5.85 -17.50 -10.15
C LYS A 168 -5.86 -18.67 -11.13
N ASP A 169 -6.28 -18.45 -12.37
CA ASP A 169 -6.33 -19.50 -13.37
C ASP A 169 -4.92 -20.00 -13.76
N VAL A 170 -3.95 -19.07 -13.78
CA VAL A 170 -2.52 -19.43 -13.98
C VAL A 170 -2.03 -20.31 -12.83
N TYR A 171 -2.27 -19.90 -11.57
CA TYR A 171 -1.85 -20.68 -10.41
C TYR A 171 -2.51 -22.05 -10.35
N ASP A 172 -3.82 -22.12 -10.55
CA ASP A 172 -4.60 -23.36 -10.51
C ASP A 172 -4.22 -24.31 -11.67
N GLY A 173 -3.72 -23.77 -12.79
CA GLY A 173 -3.22 -24.52 -13.93
C GLY A 173 -1.79 -25.08 -13.77
N LEU A 174 -1.06 -24.68 -12.72
CA LEU A 174 0.27 -25.23 -12.43
C LEU A 174 0.18 -26.66 -11.93
N ASP A 175 1.21 -27.47 -12.27
CA ASP A 175 1.41 -28.75 -11.59
C ASP A 175 1.57 -28.54 -10.07
N PRO A 176 1.01 -29.42 -9.22
CA PRO A 176 1.13 -29.31 -7.76
C PRO A 176 2.56 -29.15 -7.24
N LEU A 177 3.56 -29.71 -7.96
CA LEU A 177 4.97 -29.53 -7.61
C LEU A 177 5.41 -28.07 -7.78
N TYR A 178 4.95 -27.40 -8.85
CA TYR A 178 5.29 -26.00 -9.09
C TYR A 178 4.52 -25.06 -8.17
N GLN A 179 3.27 -25.37 -7.83
CA GLN A 179 2.53 -24.62 -6.81
C GLN A 179 3.28 -24.65 -5.47
N ALA A 180 3.67 -25.85 -5.01
CA ALA A 180 4.41 -26.02 -3.76
C ALA A 180 5.77 -25.32 -3.78
N ALA A 181 6.49 -25.37 -4.90
CA ALA A 181 7.78 -24.70 -5.05
C ALA A 181 7.63 -23.17 -5.02
N LEU A 182 6.58 -22.64 -5.65
CA LEU A 182 6.28 -21.20 -5.64
C LEU A 182 5.91 -20.71 -4.23
N ASP A 183 5.02 -21.43 -3.55
CA ASP A 183 4.60 -21.10 -2.19
C ASP A 183 5.79 -21.14 -1.22
N GLN A 184 6.66 -22.15 -1.35
CA GLN A 184 7.88 -22.26 -0.55
C GLN A 184 8.84 -21.10 -0.82
N ALA A 185 9.10 -20.76 -2.09
CA ALA A 185 10.00 -19.67 -2.46
C ALA A 185 9.52 -18.32 -1.92
N VAL A 186 8.20 -18.08 -1.96
CA VAL A 186 7.61 -16.85 -1.38
C VAL A 186 7.77 -16.84 0.14
N ALA A 187 7.52 -17.96 0.82
CA ALA A 187 7.68 -18.07 2.27
C ALA A 187 9.13 -17.83 2.71
N GLU A 188 10.11 -18.42 2.00
CA GLU A 188 11.55 -18.21 2.25
C GLU A 188 11.97 -16.77 2.03
N ALA A 189 11.51 -16.13 0.94
CA ALA A 189 11.82 -14.74 0.65
C ALA A 189 11.28 -13.77 1.73
N LEU A 190 10.11 -14.04 2.31
CA LEU A 190 9.55 -13.24 3.39
C LEU A 190 10.41 -13.32 4.66
N VAL A 191 10.92 -14.50 5.00
CA VAL A 191 11.84 -14.66 6.14
C VAL A 191 13.13 -13.88 5.94
N GLU A 192 13.67 -13.85 4.73
CA GLU A 192 14.87 -13.06 4.42
C GLU A 192 14.62 -11.54 4.43
N MET A 193 13.40 -11.12 4.11
CA MET A 193 13.01 -9.70 4.10
C MET A 193 12.73 -9.15 5.50
N GLU A 194 12.25 -9.96 6.44
CA GLU A 194 11.81 -9.51 7.77
C GLU A 194 12.84 -8.65 8.53
N PRO A 195 14.15 -8.98 8.55
CA PRO A 195 15.16 -8.14 9.22
C PRO A 195 15.38 -6.78 8.55
N GLN A 196 14.97 -6.60 7.31
CA GLN A 196 15.15 -5.36 6.53
C GLN A 196 13.94 -4.41 6.69
N LEU A 197 12.82 -4.90 7.25
CA LEU A 197 11.60 -4.14 7.48
C LEU A 197 11.54 -3.50 8.89
N THR A 198 12.55 -3.69 9.69
CA THR A 198 12.74 -3.10 11.04
C THR A 198 13.79 -2.00 10.99
#